data_948df410798111a8f81438b958d102e7
#
_entry.id   948df410798111a8f81438b958d102e7
#
_cell.length_a   1.000
_cell.length_b   1.000
_cell.length_c   1.000
_cell.angle_alpha   90.00
_cell.angle_beta   90.00
_cell.angle_gamma   90.00
#
_symmetry.space_group_name_H-M   'P 1'
#
loop_
_entity.id
_entity.type
_entity.pdbx_description
1 polymer ?
#
loop_
_entity_poly.entity_id
_entity_poly.type
_entity_poly.pdbx_seq_one_letter_code
_entity_poly.pdbx_strand_id
1 'polypeptide(L)'
;MICKYVIALIWLQFHYEVLDLMISKYVETLILSIIQGISEFIPVSSSAHLLIISRLSDFDVSNLQLDISLHLGSLLAIILFFRKELINIINNKNIFLLIILGSIPLVIVGYIFYSTNLIDQFRNLKVVAWTTLIFGILLYFSDKFELKNKISSELNIKSIIIIGLFQILAIIPGVSRSGIVITASRFLKFDRVESSKIAFYLSIPALAGASVLGFKDVIYDQINFDAIFIFSTSASFLFSYFTIKYFLIYVKMFSLSFFVIYRIVLSIILFSIIYL
;
A
#
# COMPACT_ATOMS: atom_id res chain seq x y z
N MET A 1 35.15 31.36 35.14
CA MET A 1 35.57 30.16 34.40
C MET A 1 34.51 29.05 34.44
N ILE A 2 33.95 28.70 35.58
CA ILE A 2 32.94 27.65 35.78
C ILE A 2 31.68 27.83 34.89
N CYS A 3 31.17 29.06 34.76
CA CYS A 3 29.95 29.34 33.97
C CYS A 3 30.08 28.98 32.48
N LYS A 4 31.27 29.15 31.87
CA LYS A 4 31.52 28.76 30.47
C LYS A 4 31.49 27.24 30.28
N TYR A 5 32.01 26.47 31.24
CA TYR A 5 31.97 25.01 31.18
C TYR A 5 30.55 24.45 31.35
N VAL A 6 29.77 25.06 32.24
CA VAL A 6 28.35 24.65 32.43
C VAL A 6 27.53 24.92 31.18
N ILE A 7 27.71 26.11 30.56
CA ILE A 7 27.01 26.43 29.29
C ILE A 7 27.43 25.46 28.17
N ALA A 8 28.70 25.12 28.05
CA ALA A 8 29.19 24.17 27.05
C ALA A 8 28.63 22.75 27.27
N LEU A 9 28.52 22.29 28.52
CA LEU A 9 27.92 20.99 28.83
C LEU A 9 26.42 20.94 28.50
N ILE A 10 25.67 21.99 28.85
CA ILE A 10 24.25 22.11 28.51
C ILE A 10 24.08 22.13 26.99
N TRP A 11 24.92 22.87 26.26
CA TRP A 11 24.89 22.94 24.80
C TRP A 11 25.21 21.58 24.16
N LEU A 12 26.21 20.85 24.67
CA LEU A 12 26.55 19.50 24.20
C LEU A 12 25.43 18.50 24.47
N GLN A 13 24.83 18.52 25.65
CA GLN A 13 23.71 17.64 25.98
C GLN A 13 22.49 17.92 25.11
N PHE A 14 22.15 19.20 24.92
CA PHE A 14 21.06 19.59 24.01
C PHE A 14 21.31 19.11 22.58
N HIS A 15 22.53 19.26 22.05
CA HIS A 15 22.88 18.78 20.72
C HIS A 15 22.82 17.26 20.61
N TYR A 16 23.23 16.54 21.65
CA TYR A 16 23.13 15.09 21.70
C TYR A 16 21.67 14.63 21.67
N GLU A 17 20.81 15.20 22.47
CA GLU A 17 19.39 14.88 22.51
C GLU A 17 18.68 15.18 21.16
N VAL A 18 18.99 16.32 20.54
CA VAL A 18 18.47 16.68 19.22
C VAL A 18 18.96 15.71 18.15
N LEU A 19 20.23 15.31 18.18
CA LEU A 19 20.79 14.36 17.23
C LEU A 19 20.16 12.97 17.37
N ASP A 20 19.99 12.51 18.62
CA ASP A 20 19.36 11.22 18.92
C ASP A 20 17.91 11.19 18.45
N LEU A 21 17.14 12.25 18.70
CA LEU A 21 15.78 12.41 18.22
C LEU A 21 15.70 12.41 16.68
N MET A 22 16.62 13.09 16.02
CA MET A 22 16.69 13.10 14.55
C MET A 22 17.01 11.72 13.99
N ILE A 23 17.99 11.01 14.55
CA ILE A 23 18.36 9.65 14.12
C ILE A 23 17.18 8.71 14.32
N SER A 24 16.51 8.76 15.47
CA SER A 24 15.31 7.97 15.77
C SER A 24 14.23 8.18 14.72
N LYS A 25 13.95 9.43 14.33
CA LYS A 25 12.94 9.77 13.32
C LYS A 25 13.29 9.26 11.92
N TYR A 26 14.56 9.29 11.51
CA TYR A 26 14.99 8.71 10.22
C TYR A 26 14.90 7.18 10.22
N VAL A 27 15.24 6.53 11.35
CA VAL A 27 15.12 5.07 11.50
C VAL A 27 13.65 4.64 11.42
N GLU A 28 12.77 5.32 12.13
CA GLU A 28 11.32 5.12 12.07
C GLU A 28 10.81 5.25 10.63
N THR A 29 11.12 6.37 9.98
CA THR A 29 10.74 6.64 8.59
C THR A 29 11.25 5.57 7.64
N LEU A 30 12.47 5.07 7.82
CA LEU A 30 13.03 4.00 7.01
C LEU A 30 12.24 2.69 7.18
N ILE A 31 11.93 2.31 8.42
CA ILE A 31 11.15 1.10 8.73
C ILE A 31 9.77 1.18 8.08
N LEU A 32 9.06 2.30 8.22
CA LEU A 32 7.74 2.51 7.62
C LEU A 32 7.81 2.49 6.08
N SER A 33 8.88 3.06 5.50
CA SER A 33 9.11 3.04 4.05
C SER A 33 9.36 1.62 3.51
N ILE A 34 10.11 0.80 4.24
CA ILE A 34 10.34 -0.61 3.90
C ILE A 34 9.00 -1.36 3.92
N ILE A 35 8.23 -1.19 4.99
CA ILE A 35 6.96 -1.87 5.18
C ILE A 35 5.98 -1.47 4.08
N GLN A 36 5.80 -0.18 3.84
CA GLN A 36 4.94 0.32 2.76
C GLN A 36 5.40 -0.21 1.40
N GLY A 37 6.67 -0.03 1.07
CA GLY A 37 7.21 -0.43 -0.24
C GLY A 37 7.08 -1.93 -0.53
N ILE A 38 7.19 -2.77 0.51
CA ILE A 38 7.02 -4.21 0.36
C ILE A 38 5.52 -4.57 0.32
N SER A 39 4.75 -4.14 1.30
CA SER A 39 3.38 -4.63 1.51
C SER A 39 2.34 -4.01 0.57
N GLU A 40 2.65 -2.91 -0.12
CA GLU A 40 1.73 -2.25 -1.05
C GLU A 40 1.40 -3.10 -2.28
N PHE A 41 2.39 -3.81 -2.81
CA PHE A 41 2.27 -4.55 -4.08
C PHE A 41 2.06 -6.06 -3.90
N ILE A 42 2.49 -6.62 -2.78
CA ILE A 42 2.19 -8.03 -2.45
C ILE A 42 0.82 -8.15 -1.77
N PRO A 43 0.15 -9.31 -1.85
CA PRO A 43 -1.22 -9.44 -1.37
C PRO A 43 -1.32 -9.65 0.16
N VAL A 44 -0.75 -8.72 0.98
CA VAL A 44 -0.70 -8.82 2.45
C VAL A 44 -1.29 -7.64 3.21
N SER A 45 -1.58 -6.50 2.55
CA SER A 45 -2.14 -5.26 3.09
C SER A 45 -1.16 -4.35 3.83
N SER A 46 -0.72 -3.28 3.15
CA SER A 46 0.14 -2.22 3.73
C SER A 46 -0.53 -1.52 4.91
N SER A 47 -1.81 -1.13 4.78
CA SER A 47 -2.57 -0.47 5.84
C SER A 47 -2.68 -1.31 7.12
N ALA A 48 -2.77 -2.64 7.00
CA ALA A 48 -2.75 -3.53 8.16
C ALA A 48 -1.41 -3.47 8.91
N HIS A 49 -0.29 -3.54 8.17
CA HIS A 49 1.05 -3.51 8.76
C HIS A 49 1.35 -2.19 9.42
N LEU A 50 1.03 -1.07 8.76
CA LEU A 50 1.20 0.26 9.34
C LEU A 50 0.36 0.42 10.61
N LEU A 51 -0.91 -0.03 10.62
CA LEU A 51 -1.76 0.01 11.80
C LEU A 51 -1.22 -0.87 12.95
N ILE A 52 -0.70 -2.06 12.65
CA ILE A 52 -0.10 -2.94 13.67
C ILE A 52 1.11 -2.25 14.30
N ILE A 53 1.98 -1.67 13.48
CA ILE A 53 3.18 -1.00 13.98
C ILE A 53 2.82 0.22 14.82
N SER A 54 1.85 1.02 14.40
CA SER A 54 1.39 2.17 15.20
C SER A 54 0.82 1.77 16.57
N ARG A 55 0.42 0.52 16.74
CA ARG A 55 -0.11 0.00 18.02
C ARG A 55 0.96 -0.68 18.88
N LEU A 56 2.03 -1.16 18.27
CA LEU A 56 3.11 -1.91 18.95
C LEU A 56 4.35 -1.07 19.23
N SER A 57 4.46 0.09 18.62
CA SER A 57 5.57 1.02 18.79
C SER A 57 5.02 2.43 18.97
N ASP A 58 5.85 3.31 19.53
CA ASP A 58 5.55 4.75 19.67
C ASP A 58 5.75 5.51 18.34
N PHE A 59 5.76 4.81 17.20
CA PHE A 59 5.94 5.44 15.89
C PHE A 59 4.72 6.30 15.51
N ASP A 60 5.00 7.51 15.07
CA ASP A 60 3.96 8.44 14.61
C ASP A 60 3.52 8.10 13.18
N VAL A 61 2.75 7.01 13.05
CA VAL A 61 2.15 6.59 11.77
C VAL A 61 0.95 7.46 11.40
N SER A 62 0.45 8.29 12.32
CA SER A 62 -0.67 9.22 12.07
C SER A 62 -0.25 10.47 11.29
N ASN A 63 1.06 10.65 11.05
CA ASN A 63 1.57 11.79 10.30
C ASN A 63 1.15 11.71 8.83
N LEU A 64 0.18 12.55 8.45
CA LEU A 64 -0.36 12.63 7.10
C LEU A 64 0.73 12.87 6.04
N GLN A 65 1.72 13.71 6.34
CA GLN A 65 2.84 14.00 5.44
C GLN A 65 3.65 12.73 5.14
N LEU A 66 3.89 11.89 6.15
CA LEU A 66 4.60 10.64 5.99
C LEU A 66 3.78 9.67 5.14
N ASP A 67 2.48 9.51 5.43
CA ASP A 67 1.59 8.62 4.66
C ASP A 67 1.57 8.99 3.17
N ILE A 68 1.43 10.27 2.85
CA ILE A 68 1.46 10.77 1.46
C ILE A 68 2.80 10.47 0.80
N SER A 69 3.91 10.73 1.49
CA SER A 69 5.25 10.50 0.95
C SER A 69 5.52 9.03 0.62
N LEU A 70 5.04 8.13 1.48
CA LEU A 70 5.13 6.68 1.29
C LEU A 70 4.34 6.21 0.07
N HIS A 71 3.10 6.68 -0.08
CA HIS A 71 2.25 6.36 -1.23
C HIS A 71 2.77 6.98 -2.53
N LEU A 72 3.30 8.20 -2.48
CA LEU A 72 3.94 8.85 -3.63
C LEU A 72 5.16 8.08 -4.11
N GLY A 73 6.02 7.61 -3.19
CA GLY A 73 7.14 6.75 -3.51
C GLY A 73 6.71 5.47 -4.25
N SER A 74 5.68 4.81 -3.74
CA SER A 74 5.10 3.61 -4.37
C SER A 74 4.50 3.92 -5.75
N LEU A 75 3.82 5.06 -5.91
CA LEU A 75 3.29 5.50 -7.20
C LEU A 75 4.39 5.76 -8.23
N LEU A 76 5.44 6.44 -7.86
CA LEU A 76 6.59 6.71 -8.74
C LEU A 76 7.28 5.40 -9.17
N ALA A 77 7.41 4.45 -8.24
CA ALA A 77 8.01 3.15 -8.52
C ALA A 77 7.24 2.36 -9.59
N ILE A 78 5.92 2.29 -9.47
CA ILE A 78 5.11 1.54 -10.44
C ILE A 78 5.08 2.23 -11.81
N ILE A 79 5.00 3.54 -11.86
CA ILE A 79 5.06 4.31 -13.11
C ILE A 79 6.41 4.06 -13.81
N LEU A 80 7.52 4.15 -13.09
CA LEU A 80 8.84 3.92 -13.66
C LEU A 80 9.03 2.48 -14.11
N PHE A 81 8.59 1.51 -13.31
CA PHE A 81 8.74 0.09 -13.62
C PHE A 81 7.99 -0.28 -14.91
N PHE A 82 6.74 0.16 -15.03
CA PHE A 82 5.87 -0.15 -16.17
C PHE A 82 5.88 0.93 -17.26
N ARG A 83 6.84 1.86 -17.28
CA ARG A 83 6.84 3.01 -18.22
C ARG A 83 6.61 2.64 -19.69
N LYS A 84 7.20 1.52 -20.15
CA LYS A 84 7.03 1.05 -21.54
C LYS A 84 5.63 0.49 -21.79
N GLU A 85 5.15 -0.35 -20.86
CA GLU A 85 3.79 -0.90 -20.94
C GLU A 85 2.74 0.21 -20.80
N LEU A 86 2.96 1.21 -19.95
CA LEU A 86 2.04 2.34 -19.78
C LEU A 86 1.92 3.19 -21.04
N ILE A 87 3.03 3.44 -21.73
CA ILE A 87 3.00 4.12 -23.04
C ILE A 87 2.15 3.32 -24.04
N ASN A 88 2.35 2.00 -24.07
CA ASN A 88 1.55 1.12 -24.95
C ASN A 88 0.08 1.09 -24.55
N ILE A 89 -0.24 1.11 -23.25
CA ILE A 89 -1.60 1.18 -22.72
C ILE A 89 -2.27 2.51 -23.12
N ILE A 90 -1.59 3.63 -22.99
CA ILE A 90 -2.10 4.96 -23.36
C ILE A 90 -2.40 5.00 -24.87
N ASN A 91 -1.54 4.41 -25.69
CA ASN A 91 -1.74 4.30 -27.13
C ASN A 91 -2.88 3.32 -27.50
N ASN A 92 -3.15 2.32 -26.66
CA ASN A 92 -4.28 1.41 -26.80
C ASN A 92 -5.51 1.95 -26.03
N LYS A 93 -6.31 2.79 -26.69
CA LYS A 93 -7.47 3.45 -26.10
C LYS A 93 -8.41 2.49 -25.36
N ASN A 94 -8.56 1.25 -25.86
CA ASN A 94 -9.46 0.27 -25.23
C ASN A 94 -8.94 -0.15 -23.86
N ILE A 95 -7.67 -0.55 -23.74
CA ILE A 95 -7.09 -0.96 -22.44
C ILE A 95 -7.02 0.23 -21.48
N PHE A 96 -6.65 1.40 -21.97
CA PHE A 96 -6.64 2.61 -21.18
C PHE A 96 -8.01 2.93 -20.56
N LEU A 97 -9.06 2.91 -21.39
CA LEU A 97 -10.43 3.12 -20.93
C LEU A 97 -10.89 2.06 -19.93
N LEU A 98 -10.50 0.79 -20.12
CA LEU A 98 -10.83 -0.29 -19.18
C LEU A 98 -10.18 -0.02 -17.79
N ILE A 99 -8.91 0.41 -17.74
CA ILE A 99 -8.24 0.75 -16.47
C ILE A 99 -8.97 1.91 -15.78
N ILE A 100 -9.32 2.95 -16.51
CA ILE A 100 -10.10 4.07 -15.95
C ILE A 100 -11.44 3.57 -15.40
N LEU A 101 -12.21 2.81 -16.21
CA LEU A 101 -13.51 2.27 -15.79
C LEU A 101 -13.40 1.39 -14.53
N GLY A 102 -12.36 0.54 -14.45
CA GLY A 102 -12.13 -0.31 -13.29
C GLY A 102 -11.73 0.47 -12.02
N SER A 103 -11.22 1.69 -12.17
CA SER A 103 -10.83 2.55 -11.05
C SER A 103 -11.97 3.40 -10.51
N ILE A 104 -12.97 3.73 -11.34
CA ILE A 104 -14.10 4.60 -10.96
C ILE A 104 -14.82 4.14 -9.69
N PRO A 105 -15.16 2.86 -9.49
CA PRO A 105 -15.88 2.43 -8.29
C PRO A 105 -15.11 2.73 -7.01
N LEU A 106 -13.80 2.44 -6.99
CA LEU A 106 -12.95 2.73 -5.84
C LEU A 106 -12.83 4.25 -5.59
N VAL A 107 -12.64 5.04 -6.64
CA VAL A 107 -12.50 6.51 -6.52
C VAL A 107 -13.76 7.13 -5.94
N ILE A 108 -14.94 6.75 -6.43
CA ILE A 108 -16.22 7.28 -5.92
C ILE A 108 -16.43 6.90 -4.47
N VAL A 109 -16.34 5.60 -4.14
CA VAL A 109 -16.60 5.13 -2.77
C VAL A 109 -15.50 5.60 -1.83
N GLY A 110 -14.24 5.62 -2.27
CA GLY A 110 -13.11 6.14 -1.49
C GLY A 110 -13.28 7.62 -1.14
N TYR A 111 -13.74 8.45 -2.09
CA TYR A 111 -14.04 9.85 -1.82
C TYR A 111 -15.20 10.01 -0.82
N ILE A 112 -16.25 9.19 -0.92
CA ILE A 112 -17.35 9.21 0.05
C ILE A 112 -16.85 8.86 1.45
N PHE A 113 -16.05 7.79 1.59
CA PHE A 113 -15.48 7.36 2.87
C PHE A 113 -14.54 8.41 3.46
N TYR A 114 -13.74 9.07 2.62
CA TYR A 114 -12.89 10.18 3.02
C TYR A 114 -13.71 11.38 3.52
N SER A 115 -14.69 11.84 2.75
CA SER A 115 -15.49 13.04 3.08
C SER A 115 -16.41 12.86 4.28
N THR A 116 -16.76 11.63 4.64
CA THR A 116 -17.65 11.30 5.77
C THR A 116 -16.90 10.77 6.99
N ASN A 117 -15.56 10.66 6.94
CA ASN A 117 -14.72 10.05 7.98
C ASN A 117 -15.14 8.61 8.36
N LEU A 118 -15.88 7.92 7.50
CA LEU A 118 -16.35 6.56 7.76
C LEU A 118 -15.20 5.54 7.87
N ILE A 119 -14.07 5.82 7.24
CA ILE A 119 -12.91 4.92 7.24
C ILE A 119 -12.37 4.69 8.66
N ASP A 120 -12.46 5.67 9.55
CA ASP A 120 -11.91 5.59 10.91
C ASP A 120 -12.61 4.53 11.75
N GLN A 121 -13.89 4.24 11.48
CA GLN A 121 -14.64 3.18 12.16
C GLN A 121 -14.06 1.79 11.88
N PHE A 122 -13.38 1.60 10.75
CA PHE A 122 -12.77 0.34 10.35
C PHE A 122 -11.29 0.23 10.78
N ARG A 123 -10.67 1.32 11.24
CA ARG A 123 -9.26 1.36 11.66
C ARG A 123 -9.05 0.76 13.05
N ASN A 124 -9.34 -0.51 13.23
CA ASN A 124 -9.11 -1.24 14.47
C ASN A 124 -8.56 -2.65 14.21
N LEU A 125 -7.81 -3.18 15.17
CA LEU A 125 -7.13 -4.48 15.04
C LEU A 125 -8.11 -5.64 14.82
N LYS A 126 -9.32 -5.58 15.38
CA LYS A 126 -10.33 -6.62 15.22
C LYS A 126 -10.81 -6.71 13.77
N VAL A 127 -11.06 -5.57 13.13
CA VAL A 127 -11.41 -5.53 11.70
C VAL A 127 -10.26 -6.08 10.87
N VAL A 128 -9.01 -5.63 11.14
CA VAL A 128 -7.83 -6.09 10.42
C VAL A 128 -7.63 -7.60 10.55
N ALA A 129 -7.82 -8.17 11.74
CA ALA A 129 -7.69 -9.62 11.98
C ALA A 129 -8.69 -10.40 11.12
N TRP A 130 -9.98 -10.03 11.16
CA TRP A 130 -11.02 -10.70 10.38
C TRP A 130 -10.84 -10.53 8.88
N THR A 131 -10.57 -9.32 8.40
CA THR A 131 -10.40 -9.06 6.96
C THR A 131 -9.16 -9.76 6.42
N THR A 132 -8.06 -9.75 7.17
CA THR A 132 -6.84 -10.48 6.78
C THR A 132 -7.11 -11.98 6.64
N LEU A 133 -7.86 -12.58 7.56
CA LEU A 133 -8.23 -13.99 7.49
C LEU A 133 -9.15 -14.30 6.31
N ILE A 134 -10.29 -13.61 6.23
CA ILE A 134 -11.33 -13.86 5.21
C ILE A 134 -10.76 -13.70 3.79
N PHE A 135 -10.08 -12.59 3.53
CA PHE A 135 -9.53 -12.32 2.20
C PHE A 135 -8.24 -13.09 1.91
N GLY A 136 -7.55 -13.61 2.95
CA GLY A 136 -6.51 -14.63 2.79
C GLY A 136 -7.09 -15.97 2.30
N ILE A 137 -8.18 -16.40 2.88
CA ILE A 137 -8.90 -17.63 2.46
C ILE A 137 -9.47 -17.49 1.04
N LEU A 138 -10.06 -16.33 0.72
CA LEU A 138 -10.57 -16.05 -0.64
C LEU A 138 -9.44 -16.08 -1.69
N LEU A 139 -8.28 -15.52 -1.37
CA LEU A 139 -7.09 -15.58 -2.22
C LEU A 139 -6.65 -17.03 -2.46
N TYR A 140 -6.67 -17.87 -1.43
CA TYR A 140 -6.35 -19.29 -1.56
C TYR A 140 -7.26 -20.02 -2.54
N PHE A 141 -8.58 -19.85 -2.39
CA PHE A 141 -9.53 -20.47 -3.32
C PHE A 141 -9.36 -19.95 -4.75
N SER A 142 -9.16 -18.65 -4.92
CA SER A 142 -8.96 -18.06 -6.25
C SER A 142 -7.69 -18.57 -6.94
N ASP A 143 -6.64 -18.88 -6.16
CA ASP A 143 -5.37 -19.36 -6.72
C ASP A 143 -5.36 -20.83 -7.14
N LYS A 144 -6.36 -21.62 -6.72
CA LYS A 144 -6.50 -23.03 -7.11
C LYS A 144 -6.96 -23.24 -8.56
N PHE A 145 -7.58 -22.24 -9.16
CA PHE A 145 -8.03 -22.38 -10.55
C PHE A 145 -6.84 -22.32 -11.52
N GLU A 146 -6.68 -23.34 -12.35
CA GLU A 146 -5.72 -23.32 -13.45
C GLU A 146 -6.30 -22.48 -14.60
N LEU A 147 -5.58 -21.42 -15.01
CA LEU A 147 -6.18 -20.43 -15.88
C LEU A 147 -5.14 -19.80 -16.82
N LYS A 148 -5.59 -19.45 -18.03
CA LYS A 148 -4.72 -19.03 -19.14
C LYS A 148 -5.12 -17.71 -19.79
N ASN A 149 -6.09 -16.96 -19.21
CA ASN A 149 -6.57 -15.72 -19.81
C ASN A 149 -5.49 -14.62 -19.75
N LYS A 150 -5.36 -13.89 -20.85
CA LYS A 150 -4.42 -12.76 -20.98
C LYS A 150 -5.18 -11.44 -21.03
N ILE A 151 -4.56 -10.36 -20.56
CA ILE A 151 -5.13 -9.00 -20.61
C ILE A 151 -5.47 -8.62 -22.05
N SER A 152 -4.59 -8.92 -23.00
CA SER A 152 -4.73 -8.51 -24.40
C SER A 152 -5.95 -9.09 -25.12
N SER A 153 -6.45 -10.26 -24.71
CA SER A 153 -7.54 -10.97 -25.37
C SER A 153 -8.84 -11.01 -24.57
N GLU A 154 -8.76 -11.01 -23.23
CA GLU A 154 -9.89 -11.37 -22.37
C GLU A 154 -10.32 -10.24 -21.42
N LEU A 155 -9.51 -9.17 -21.28
CA LEU A 155 -9.91 -8.03 -20.47
C LEU A 155 -10.97 -7.22 -21.23
N ASN A 156 -12.17 -7.24 -20.72
CA ASN A 156 -13.34 -6.56 -21.30
C ASN A 156 -14.10 -5.74 -20.23
N ILE A 157 -15.11 -5.00 -20.68
CA ILE A 157 -15.89 -4.12 -19.79
C ILE A 157 -16.50 -4.89 -18.62
N LYS A 158 -17.05 -6.08 -18.85
CA LYS A 158 -17.67 -6.89 -17.79
C LYS A 158 -16.63 -7.31 -16.74
N SER A 159 -15.49 -7.83 -17.18
CA SER A 159 -14.44 -8.28 -16.27
C SER A 159 -13.85 -7.12 -15.48
N ILE A 160 -13.59 -5.98 -16.11
CA ILE A 160 -12.97 -4.83 -15.40
C ILE A 160 -13.93 -4.16 -14.41
N ILE A 161 -15.23 -4.12 -14.70
CA ILE A 161 -16.24 -3.62 -13.73
C ILE A 161 -16.32 -4.56 -12.53
N ILE A 162 -16.34 -5.87 -12.73
CA ILE A 162 -16.33 -6.83 -11.60
C ILE A 162 -15.07 -6.61 -10.75
N ILE A 163 -13.89 -6.54 -11.36
CA ILE A 163 -12.63 -6.28 -10.65
C ILE A 163 -12.69 -4.95 -9.89
N GLY A 164 -13.19 -3.90 -10.51
CA GLY A 164 -13.35 -2.58 -9.89
C GLY A 164 -14.31 -2.57 -8.69
N LEU A 165 -15.40 -3.32 -8.77
CA LEU A 165 -16.33 -3.50 -7.65
C LEU A 165 -15.68 -4.25 -6.48
N PHE A 166 -14.92 -5.32 -6.76
CA PHE A 166 -14.14 -6.00 -5.73
C PHE A 166 -13.08 -5.07 -5.12
N GLN A 167 -12.48 -4.19 -5.91
CA GLN A 167 -11.48 -3.25 -5.44
C GLN A 167 -12.02 -2.27 -4.38
N ILE A 168 -13.33 -1.96 -4.35
CA ILE A 168 -13.95 -1.14 -3.31
C ILE A 168 -13.66 -1.70 -1.90
N LEU A 169 -13.64 -3.02 -1.75
CA LEU A 169 -13.38 -3.68 -0.48
C LEU A 169 -11.99 -3.34 0.09
N ALA A 170 -11.06 -2.89 -0.76
CA ALA A 170 -9.73 -2.48 -0.33
C ALA A 170 -9.72 -1.22 0.57
N ILE A 171 -10.80 -0.46 0.63
CA ILE A 171 -10.98 0.65 1.56
C ILE A 171 -10.91 0.15 3.00
N ILE A 172 -11.37 -1.08 3.26
CA ILE A 172 -11.35 -1.68 4.59
C ILE A 172 -9.93 -2.18 4.91
N PRO A 173 -9.31 -1.73 6.02
CA PRO A 173 -7.97 -2.19 6.41
C PRO A 173 -7.91 -3.71 6.55
N GLY A 174 -6.79 -4.31 6.13
CA GLY A 174 -6.60 -5.76 6.16
C GLY A 174 -7.03 -6.50 4.89
N VAL A 175 -7.89 -5.93 4.05
CA VAL A 175 -8.33 -6.57 2.78
C VAL A 175 -7.16 -6.76 1.82
N SER A 176 -6.28 -5.78 1.68
CA SER A 176 -5.23 -5.67 0.66
C SER A 176 -5.77 -5.35 -0.74
N ARG A 177 -5.46 -4.15 -1.24
CA ARG A 177 -5.87 -3.73 -2.60
C ARG A 177 -5.30 -4.65 -3.68
N SER A 178 -4.00 -4.91 -3.65
CA SER A 178 -3.37 -5.86 -4.56
C SER A 178 -3.99 -7.26 -4.42
N GLY A 179 -4.20 -7.72 -3.19
CA GLY A 179 -4.78 -9.02 -2.89
C GLY A 179 -6.20 -9.20 -3.44
N ILE A 180 -7.09 -8.22 -3.24
CA ILE A 180 -8.48 -8.35 -3.70
C ILE A 180 -8.61 -8.26 -5.22
N VAL A 181 -7.81 -7.40 -5.88
CA VAL A 181 -7.78 -7.31 -7.34
C VAL A 181 -7.22 -8.58 -7.95
N ILE A 182 -6.12 -9.13 -7.40
CA ILE A 182 -5.60 -10.44 -7.83
C ILE A 182 -6.67 -11.52 -7.65
N THR A 183 -7.32 -11.58 -6.49
CA THR A 183 -8.39 -12.55 -6.20
C THR A 183 -9.53 -12.48 -7.22
N ALA A 184 -10.05 -11.29 -7.50
CA ALA A 184 -11.11 -11.08 -8.48
C ALA A 184 -10.67 -11.48 -9.90
N SER A 185 -9.47 -11.07 -10.30
CA SER A 185 -8.90 -11.42 -11.61
C SER A 185 -8.70 -12.93 -11.77
N ARG A 186 -8.24 -13.61 -10.70
CA ARG A 186 -8.10 -15.08 -10.68
C ARG A 186 -9.46 -15.79 -10.83
N PHE A 187 -10.50 -15.33 -10.16
CA PHE A 187 -11.86 -15.85 -10.35
C PHE A 187 -12.39 -15.64 -11.78
N LEU A 188 -11.94 -14.59 -12.45
CA LEU A 188 -12.23 -14.31 -13.86
C LEU A 188 -11.26 -15.02 -14.82
N LYS A 189 -10.49 -15.98 -14.33
CA LYS A 189 -9.63 -16.86 -15.11
C LYS A 189 -8.36 -16.21 -15.68
N PHE A 190 -7.92 -15.08 -15.20
CA PHE A 190 -6.58 -14.55 -15.52
C PHE A 190 -5.50 -15.36 -14.80
N ASP A 191 -4.34 -15.57 -15.45
CA ASP A 191 -3.20 -16.19 -14.78
C ASP A 191 -2.62 -15.30 -13.69
N ARG A 192 -1.67 -15.82 -12.89
CA ARG A 192 -1.10 -15.09 -11.76
C ARG A 192 -0.38 -13.81 -12.19
N VAL A 193 0.35 -13.86 -13.30
CA VAL A 193 1.11 -12.72 -13.81
C VAL A 193 0.17 -11.64 -14.32
N GLU A 194 -0.82 -12.02 -15.14
CA GLU A 194 -1.79 -11.07 -15.68
C GLU A 194 -2.67 -10.48 -14.56
N SER A 195 -3.10 -11.29 -13.58
CA SER A 195 -3.82 -10.81 -12.39
C SER A 195 -3.00 -9.79 -11.59
N SER A 196 -1.70 -10.03 -11.43
CA SER A 196 -0.79 -9.10 -10.75
C SER A 196 -0.60 -7.81 -11.57
N LYS A 197 -0.47 -7.89 -12.88
CA LYS A 197 -0.39 -6.71 -13.75
C LYS A 197 -1.67 -5.87 -13.70
N ILE A 198 -2.86 -6.51 -13.73
CA ILE A 198 -4.14 -5.79 -13.55
C ILE A 198 -4.15 -5.06 -12.21
N ALA A 199 -3.75 -5.72 -11.12
CA ALA A 199 -3.67 -5.10 -9.81
C ALA A 199 -2.71 -3.90 -9.78
N PHE A 200 -1.59 -3.98 -10.48
CA PHE A 200 -0.61 -2.92 -10.58
C PHE A 200 -1.11 -1.75 -11.44
N TYR A 201 -1.72 -2.00 -12.57
CA TYR A 201 -2.28 -0.92 -13.41
C TYR A 201 -3.42 -0.17 -12.70
N LEU A 202 -4.31 -0.88 -12.00
CA LEU A 202 -5.36 -0.26 -11.19
C LEU A 202 -4.83 0.46 -9.94
N SER A 203 -3.60 0.13 -9.50
CA SER A 203 -2.96 0.85 -8.38
C SER A 203 -2.57 2.28 -8.73
N ILE A 204 -2.27 2.57 -9.99
CA ILE A 204 -1.82 3.90 -10.41
C ILE A 204 -2.90 4.96 -10.12
N PRO A 205 -4.14 4.85 -10.66
CA PRO A 205 -5.17 5.81 -10.34
C PRO A 205 -5.58 5.79 -8.85
N ALA A 206 -5.51 4.64 -8.17
CA ALA A 206 -5.81 4.56 -6.75
C ALA A 206 -4.80 5.33 -5.88
N LEU A 207 -3.49 5.11 -6.10
CA LEU A 207 -2.42 5.80 -5.39
C LEU A 207 -2.36 7.28 -5.78
N ALA A 208 -2.61 7.62 -7.04
CA ALA A 208 -2.70 9.02 -7.48
C ALA A 208 -3.86 9.74 -6.78
N GLY A 209 -5.04 9.10 -6.69
CA GLY A 209 -6.19 9.65 -5.98
C GLY A 209 -5.91 9.86 -4.48
N ALA A 210 -5.32 8.88 -3.81
CA ALA A 210 -4.91 9.00 -2.41
C ALA A 210 -3.89 10.13 -2.20
N SER A 211 -2.89 10.22 -3.08
CA SER A 211 -1.89 11.30 -3.02
C SER A 211 -2.53 12.67 -3.22
N VAL A 212 -3.44 12.83 -4.19
CA VAL A 212 -4.12 14.10 -4.45
C VAL A 212 -4.99 14.54 -3.27
N LEU A 213 -5.73 13.63 -2.67
CA LEU A 213 -6.54 13.94 -1.47
C LEU A 213 -5.64 14.35 -0.31
N GLY A 214 -4.57 13.59 -0.06
CA GLY A 214 -3.62 13.93 0.99
C GLY A 214 -2.89 15.26 0.73
N PHE A 215 -2.48 15.57 -0.50
CA PHE A 215 -1.88 16.87 -0.83
C PHE A 215 -2.82 18.04 -0.59
N LYS A 216 -4.12 17.86 -0.78
CA LYS A 216 -5.11 18.88 -0.44
C LYS A 216 -5.05 19.23 1.05
N ASP A 217 -5.01 18.21 1.92
CA ASP A 217 -4.94 18.39 3.36
C ASP A 217 -3.60 19.04 3.77
N VAL A 218 -2.49 18.61 3.14
CA VAL A 218 -1.14 19.20 3.33
C VAL A 218 -1.11 20.69 3.00
N ILE A 219 -1.76 21.13 1.93
CA ILE A 219 -1.80 22.56 1.54
C ILE A 219 -2.58 23.37 2.57
N TYR A 220 -3.66 22.83 3.13
CA TYR A 220 -4.42 23.50 4.18
C TYR A 220 -3.65 23.63 5.50
N ASP A 221 -2.86 22.60 5.86
CA ASP A 221 -2.10 22.54 7.10
C ASP A 221 -0.68 23.16 7.02
N GLN A 222 -0.32 23.78 5.89
CA GLN A 222 0.99 24.42 5.62
C GLN A 222 2.19 23.46 5.86
N ILE A 223 2.04 22.20 5.50
CA ILE A 223 3.09 21.19 5.71
C ILE A 223 4.25 21.45 4.74
N ASN A 224 5.46 21.45 5.25
CA ASN A 224 6.69 21.68 4.48
C ASN A 224 7.22 20.36 3.88
N PHE A 225 7.67 20.42 2.63
CA PHE A 225 8.42 19.31 2.00
C PHE A 225 9.84 19.28 2.57
N ASP A 226 9.97 18.71 3.75
CA ASP A 226 11.25 18.62 4.46
C ASP A 226 12.12 17.44 3.97
N ALA A 227 13.32 17.32 4.54
CA ALA A 227 14.25 16.24 4.22
C ALA A 227 13.67 14.84 4.50
N ILE A 228 12.78 14.72 5.48
CA ILE A 228 12.11 13.45 5.82
C ILE A 228 11.12 13.05 4.74
N PHE A 229 10.36 13.99 4.18
CA PHE A 229 9.46 13.73 3.05
C PHE A 229 10.22 13.19 1.83
N ILE A 230 11.34 13.82 1.48
CA ILE A 230 12.18 13.36 0.36
C ILE A 230 12.78 11.99 0.64
N PHE A 231 13.26 11.77 1.88
CA PHE A 231 13.85 10.51 2.31
C PHE A 231 12.82 9.37 2.28
N SER A 232 11.63 9.56 2.87
CA SER A 232 10.56 8.55 2.90
C SER A 232 10.05 8.21 1.49
N THR A 233 9.84 9.22 0.65
CA THR A 233 9.45 9.02 -0.76
C THR A 233 10.49 8.21 -1.52
N SER A 234 11.77 8.54 -1.36
CA SER A 234 12.88 7.86 -2.03
C SER A 234 13.05 6.41 -1.54
N ALA A 235 12.96 6.20 -0.23
CA ALA A 235 13.05 4.86 0.35
C ALA A 235 11.86 4.00 -0.06
N SER A 236 10.62 4.51 0.07
CA SER A 236 9.42 3.80 -0.39
C SER A 236 9.47 3.48 -1.88
N PHE A 237 9.93 4.41 -2.72
CA PHE A 237 10.15 4.18 -4.14
C PHE A 237 11.10 3.01 -4.38
N LEU A 238 12.24 2.99 -3.71
CA LEU A 238 13.27 1.95 -3.90
C LEU A 238 12.72 0.56 -3.54
N PHE A 239 12.14 0.43 -2.34
CA PHE A 239 11.57 -0.86 -1.88
C PHE A 239 10.39 -1.30 -2.74
N SER A 240 9.51 -0.38 -3.14
CA SER A 240 8.41 -0.65 -4.07
C SER A 240 8.89 -1.17 -5.43
N TYR A 241 9.89 -0.54 -6.01
CA TYR A 241 10.44 -0.93 -7.31
C TYR A 241 10.99 -2.37 -7.29
N PHE A 242 11.77 -2.70 -6.27
CA PHE A 242 12.29 -4.06 -6.11
C PHE A 242 11.17 -5.07 -5.80
N THR A 243 10.20 -4.68 -4.98
CA THR A 243 9.05 -5.55 -4.68
C THR A 243 8.26 -5.89 -5.93
N ILE A 244 7.91 -4.92 -6.76
CA ILE A 244 7.20 -5.16 -8.03
C ILE A 244 8.00 -6.15 -8.89
N LYS A 245 9.31 -5.91 -9.06
CA LYS A 245 10.20 -6.75 -9.87
C LYS A 245 10.22 -8.20 -9.37
N TYR A 246 10.50 -8.39 -8.10
CA TYR A 246 10.67 -9.74 -7.54
C TYR A 246 9.33 -10.45 -7.36
N PHE A 247 8.26 -9.74 -7.06
CA PHE A 247 6.92 -10.32 -6.99
C PHE A 247 6.46 -10.86 -8.35
N LEU A 248 6.69 -10.15 -9.45
CA LEU A 248 6.37 -10.65 -10.79
C LEU A 248 7.20 -11.88 -11.17
N ILE A 249 8.47 -11.95 -10.74
CA ILE A 249 9.28 -13.16 -10.92
C ILE A 249 8.72 -14.31 -10.08
N TYR A 250 8.36 -14.04 -8.83
CA TYR A 250 7.81 -15.02 -7.91
C TYR A 250 6.51 -15.65 -8.44
N VAL A 251 5.53 -14.85 -8.88
CA VAL A 251 4.23 -15.36 -9.33
C VAL A 251 4.28 -16.13 -10.66
N LYS A 252 5.38 -16.00 -11.42
CA LYS A 252 5.64 -16.85 -12.59
C LYS A 252 5.98 -18.28 -12.21
N MET A 253 6.64 -18.47 -11.07
CA MET A 253 7.22 -19.74 -10.66
C MET A 253 6.43 -20.41 -9.53
N PHE A 254 5.82 -19.63 -8.66
CA PHE A 254 5.22 -20.09 -7.42
C PHE A 254 3.75 -19.71 -7.30
N SER A 255 3.03 -20.43 -6.44
CA SER A 255 1.65 -20.12 -6.06
C SER A 255 1.58 -18.95 -5.09
N LEU A 256 0.39 -18.40 -4.91
CA LEU A 256 0.13 -17.35 -3.91
C LEU A 256 0.00 -17.91 -2.49
N SER A 257 0.14 -19.22 -2.30
CA SER A 257 -0.03 -19.91 -1.00
C SER A 257 0.87 -19.35 0.10
N PHE A 258 2.08 -18.90 -0.21
CA PHE A 258 2.96 -18.26 0.76
C PHE A 258 2.30 -17.04 1.41
N PHE A 259 1.69 -16.17 0.62
CA PHE A 259 1.00 -14.99 1.11
C PHE A 259 -0.29 -15.34 1.86
N VAL A 260 -0.96 -16.41 1.45
CA VAL A 260 -2.14 -16.93 2.17
C VAL A 260 -1.75 -17.41 3.57
N ILE A 261 -0.70 -18.24 3.68
CA ILE A 261 -0.19 -18.73 4.97
C ILE A 261 0.22 -17.54 5.85
N TYR A 262 0.97 -16.59 5.29
CA TYR A 262 1.35 -15.38 6.00
C TYR A 262 0.13 -14.65 6.59
N ARG A 263 -0.93 -14.42 5.79
CA ARG A 263 -2.16 -13.76 6.23
C ARG A 263 -2.89 -14.53 7.34
N ILE A 264 -2.95 -15.84 7.24
CA ILE A 264 -3.56 -16.70 8.28
C ILE A 264 -2.76 -16.59 9.58
N VAL A 265 -1.44 -16.71 9.53
CA VAL A 265 -0.56 -16.59 10.72
C VAL A 265 -0.69 -15.21 11.35
N LEU A 266 -0.64 -14.14 10.52
CA LEU A 266 -0.82 -12.76 10.99
C LEU A 266 -2.18 -12.58 11.67
N SER A 267 -3.24 -13.11 11.09
CA SER A 267 -4.59 -13.06 11.68
C SER A 267 -4.67 -13.78 13.04
N ILE A 268 -4.05 -14.97 13.17
CA ILE A 268 -3.99 -15.72 14.44
C ILE A 268 -3.24 -14.89 15.50
N ILE A 269 -2.09 -14.29 15.15
CA ILE A 269 -1.34 -13.41 16.05
C ILE A 269 -2.21 -12.24 16.50
N LEU A 270 -2.91 -11.58 15.57
CA LEU A 270 -3.78 -10.46 15.90
C LEU A 270 -4.94 -10.87 16.81
N PHE A 271 -5.58 -12.01 16.58
CA PHE A 271 -6.61 -12.52 17.49
C PHE A 271 -6.03 -12.82 18.87
N SER A 272 -4.82 -13.38 18.97
CA SER A 272 -4.16 -13.59 20.25
C SER A 272 -3.93 -12.28 21.01
N ILE A 273 -3.49 -11.23 20.32
CA ILE A 273 -3.28 -9.89 20.93
C ILE A 273 -4.60 -9.24 21.39
N ILE A 274 -5.72 -9.52 20.69
CA ILE A 274 -7.02 -8.91 20.97
C ILE A 274 -7.75 -9.60 22.13
N TYR A 275 -7.59 -10.91 22.28
CA TYR A 275 -8.40 -11.73 23.20
C TYR A 275 -7.61 -12.34 24.37
N LEU A 276 -6.28 -12.28 24.37
CA LEU A 276 -5.40 -12.65 25.48
C LEU A 276 -4.84 -11.42 26.19
#